data_d3ed08295c296ad6c375f9c3fbf937eb
#
_entry.id   d3ed08295c296ad6c375f9c3fbf937eb
#
_cell.length_a   1.000
_cell.length_b   1.000
_cell.length_c   1.000
_cell.angle_alpha   90.00
_cell.angle_beta   90.00
_cell.angle_gamma   90.00
#
_symmetry.space_group_name_H-M   'P 1'
#
loop_
_entity.id
_entity.type
_entity.pdbx_description
1 polymer ?
#
loop_
_entity_poly.entity_id
_entity_poly.type
_entity_poly.pdbx_seq_one_letter_code
_entity_poly.pdbx_strand_id
1 'polypeptide(L)'
;VRRQRQMCIRDSHPLCDLEKLLARQEVIAVLLQEPYLMSKLRESLKNVRDMERLTGRISQGAGNARDLQALASSLARIPALRDDLESLPGGGDMLESIRSRMGCFDELVDLLQRALVDEPPVTIKEGGIIREGYHAGLDELRLASRDGKEWLARLQEKERKRTGIDSLKIRFNNVFGYYIEVSNSFKDQVPDTYIRKQTLVNGERYITQELKDLEHDILSAEDRVK
;
A
#
# COMPACT_ATOMS: atom_id res chain seq x y z
N VAL A 1 16.26 14.11 12.92
CA VAL A 1 17.17 12.98 13.27
C VAL A 1 18.24 12.78 12.18
N ARG A 2 17.89 12.63 10.86
CA ARG A 2 18.88 12.39 9.79
C ARG A 2 19.84 13.56 9.57
N ARG A 3 19.33 14.80 9.58
CA ARG A 3 20.14 16.02 9.41
C ARG A 3 21.17 16.17 10.54
N GLN A 4 20.78 15.88 11.78
CA GLN A 4 21.69 15.85 12.95
C GLN A 4 22.73 14.73 12.83
N ARG A 5 22.33 13.52 12.43
CA ARG A 5 23.25 12.38 12.25
C ARG A 5 24.30 12.68 11.17
N GLN A 6 23.89 13.28 10.05
CA GLN A 6 24.82 13.63 8.97
C GLN A 6 25.74 14.79 9.38
N MET A 7 25.27 15.72 10.19
CA MET A 7 26.09 16.79 10.77
C MET A 7 27.13 16.20 11.74
N CYS A 8 26.74 15.32 12.66
CA CYS A 8 27.67 14.64 13.55
C CYS A 8 28.73 13.80 12.84
N ILE A 9 28.38 13.10 11.74
CA ILE A 9 29.33 12.34 10.95
C ILE A 9 30.35 13.27 10.30
N ARG A 10 29.94 14.41 9.75
CA ARG A 10 30.84 15.40 9.14
C ARG A 10 31.77 16.03 10.16
N ASP A 11 31.28 16.29 11.37
CA ASP A 11 32.07 16.89 12.44
C ASP A 11 33.11 15.91 13.02
N SER A 12 32.73 14.63 13.16
CA SER A 12 33.62 13.60 13.71
C SER A 12 34.55 12.95 12.68
N HIS A 13 34.19 12.99 11.38
CA HIS A 13 34.98 12.42 10.28
C HIS A 13 35.07 13.44 9.13
N PRO A 14 35.79 14.56 9.36
CA PRO A 14 35.99 15.58 8.31
C PRO A 14 36.75 14.97 7.12
N LEU A 15 36.44 15.47 5.93
CA LEU A 15 37.19 15.09 4.75
C LEU A 15 38.56 15.79 4.79
N CYS A 16 39.64 15.01 4.83
CA CYS A 16 41.02 15.52 4.89
C CYS A 16 41.74 15.48 3.54
N ASP A 17 41.11 14.94 2.52
CA ASP A 17 41.65 14.83 1.16
C ASP A 17 41.45 16.16 0.41
N LEU A 18 42.54 16.83 0.12
CA LEU A 18 42.52 18.15 -0.50
C LEU A 18 41.91 18.13 -1.92
N GLU A 19 42.21 17.11 -2.71
CA GLU A 19 41.67 16.99 -4.08
C GLU A 19 40.15 16.86 -4.08
N LYS A 20 39.64 16.03 -3.17
CA LYS A 20 38.18 15.86 -3.00
C LYS A 20 37.51 17.13 -2.46
N LEU A 21 38.22 17.91 -1.62
CA LEU A 21 37.68 19.16 -1.12
C LEU A 21 37.59 20.19 -2.23
N LEU A 22 38.67 20.33 -3.05
CA LEU A 22 38.69 21.24 -4.19
C LEU A 22 37.62 20.86 -5.24
N ALA A 23 37.48 19.59 -5.58
CA ALA A 23 36.43 19.12 -6.49
C ALA A 23 35.01 19.46 -6.00
N ARG A 24 34.76 19.36 -4.69
CA ARG A 24 33.46 19.79 -4.10
C ARG A 24 33.25 21.30 -4.20
N GLN A 25 34.31 22.09 -3.95
CA GLN A 25 34.23 23.55 -4.06
C GLN A 25 33.98 23.99 -5.48
N GLU A 26 34.60 23.34 -6.46
CA GLU A 26 34.38 23.60 -7.89
C GLU A 26 32.89 23.41 -8.26
N VAL A 27 32.28 22.27 -7.89
CA VAL A 27 30.83 22.04 -8.14
C VAL A 27 29.95 23.08 -7.45
N ILE A 28 30.30 23.49 -6.23
CA ILE A 28 29.58 24.56 -5.52
C ILE A 28 29.71 25.89 -6.24
N ALA A 29 30.90 26.21 -6.71
CA ALA A 29 31.13 27.46 -7.46
C ALA A 29 30.28 27.51 -8.74
N VAL A 30 30.24 26.41 -9.50
CA VAL A 30 29.37 26.30 -10.70
C VAL A 30 27.89 26.49 -10.34
N LEU A 31 27.41 25.83 -9.28
CA LEU A 31 26.01 25.97 -8.85
C LEU A 31 25.65 27.38 -8.39
N LEU A 32 26.61 28.12 -7.79
CA LEU A 32 26.40 29.51 -7.38
C LEU A 32 26.36 30.48 -8.56
N GLN A 33 27.02 30.14 -9.66
CA GLN A 33 26.97 30.94 -10.92
C GLN A 33 25.64 30.72 -11.68
N GLU A 34 24.94 29.60 -11.39
CA GLU A 34 23.69 29.21 -12.04
C GLU A 34 22.52 29.14 -11.03
N PRO A 35 22.08 30.28 -10.45
CA PRO A 35 21.11 30.29 -9.35
C PRO A 35 19.74 29.72 -9.75
N TYR A 36 19.35 29.85 -11.00
CA TYR A 36 18.11 29.26 -11.52
C TYR A 36 18.16 27.72 -11.52
N LEU A 37 19.22 27.13 -12.07
CA LEU A 37 19.43 25.68 -12.08
C LEU A 37 19.59 25.14 -10.66
N MET A 38 20.31 25.86 -9.80
CA MET A 38 20.41 25.48 -8.39
C MET A 38 19.05 25.45 -7.70
N SER A 39 18.17 26.43 -7.96
CA SER A 39 16.82 26.46 -7.40
C SER A 39 15.98 25.29 -7.93
N LYS A 40 16.05 25.01 -9.24
CA LYS A 40 15.35 23.90 -9.89
C LYS A 40 15.79 22.54 -9.31
N LEU A 41 17.10 22.31 -9.18
CA LEU A 41 17.65 21.10 -8.56
C LEU A 41 17.19 20.93 -7.12
N ARG A 42 17.17 22.00 -6.31
CA ARG A 42 16.68 21.96 -4.94
C ARG A 42 15.20 21.59 -4.87
N GLU A 43 14.38 22.10 -5.78
CA GLU A 43 12.95 21.77 -5.82
C GLU A 43 12.75 20.31 -6.23
N SER A 44 13.45 19.83 -7.23
CA SER A 44 13.41 18.43 -7.65
C SER A 44 13.84 17.49 -6.53
N LEU A 45 14.90 17.84 -5.80
CA LEU A 45 15.42 17.05 -4.68
C LEU A 45 14.49 17.01 -3.46
N LYS A 46 13.62 18.01 -3.26
CA LYS A 46 12.61 17.95 -2.16
C LYS A 46 11.68 16.75 -2.29
N ASN A 47 11.41 16.34 -3.51
CA ASN A 47 10.51 15.23 -3.82
C ASN A 47 11.20 13.86 -3.82
N VAL A 48 12.52 13.82 -3.67
CA VAL A 48 13.31 12.59 -3.52
C VAL A 48 13.34 12.20 -2.05
N ARG A 49 12.85 11.01 -1.75
CA ARG A 49 12.88 10.45 -0.40
C ARG A 49 14.26 9.87 -0.09
N ASP A 50 14.44 9.48 1.16
CA ASP A 50 15.63 8.80 1.65
C ASP A 50 15.72 7.38 1.06
N MET A 51 16.25 7.25 -0.16
CA MET A 51 16.31 5.97 -0.89
C MET A 51 17.19 4.95 -0.18
N GLU A 52 18.30 5.36 0.46
CA GLU A 52 19.17 4.47 1.22
C GLU A 52 18.39 3.80 2.37
N ARG A 53 17.65 4.58 3.13
CA ARG A 53 16.79 4.05 4.21
C ARG A 53 15.67 3.17 3.68
N LEU A 54 15.02 3.57 2.59
CA LEU A 54 13.94 2.78 1.96
C LEU A 54 14.47 1.43 1.48
N THR A 55 15.57 1.44 0.74
CA THR A 55 16.23 0.22 0.23
C THR A 55 16.69 -0.68 1.38
N GLY A 56 17.29 -0.11 2.42
CA GLY A 56 17.70 -0.87 3.60
C GLY A 56 16.52 -1.55 4.32
N ARG A 57 15.39 -0.85 4.47
CA ARG A 57 14.17 -1.46 5.05
C ARG A 57 13.60 -2.58 4.19
N ILE A 58 13.53 -2.37 2.87
CA ILE A 58 13.04 -3.37 1.92
C ILE A 58 13.94 -4.61 1.94
N SER A 59 15.26 -4.44 1.89
CA SER A 59 16.23 -5.55 1.93
C SER A 59 16.18 -6.37 3.21
N GLN A 60 15.81 -5.74 4.33
CA GLN A 60 15.65 -6.41 5.63
C GLN A 60 14.24 -7.04 5.81
N GLY A 61 13.37 -6.99 4.82
CA GLY A 61 11.99 -7.48 4.93
C GLY A 61 11.10 -6.64 5.85
N ALA A 62 11.57 -5.47 6.30
CA ALA A 62 10.82 -4.54 7.16
C ALA A 62 10.11 -3.43 6.36
N GLY A 63 10.26 -3.42 5.03
CA GLY A 63 9.60 -2.49 4.13
C GLY A 63 8.11 -2.85 3.93
N ASN A 64 7.33 -1.85 3.54
CA ASN A 64 5.93 -2.01 3.17
C ASN A 64 5.64 -1.41 1.79
N ALA A 65 4.41 -1.53 1.30
CA ALA A 65 4.02 -1.02 -0.01
C ALA A 65 4.20 0.51 -0.16
N ARG A 66 4.04 1.28 0.92
CA ARG A 66 4.32 2.73 0.92
C ARG A 66 5.80 3.05 0.76
N ASP A 67 6.68 2.21 1.31
CA ASP A 67 8.13 2.36 1.12
C ASP A 67 8.51 2.08 -0.34
N LEU A 68 7.91 1.06 -0.98
CA LEU A 68 8.11 0.75 -2.39
C LEU A 68 7.61 1.88 -3.29
N GLN A 69 6.44 2.44 -3.00
CA GLN A 69 5.89 3.56 -3.77
C GLN A 69 6.70 4.84 -3.60
N ALA A 70 7.19 5.12 -2.39
CA ALA A 70 8.09 6.24 -2.13
C ALA A 70 9.43 6.07 -2.86
N LEU A 71 9.91 4.82 -2.97
CA LEU A 71 11.11 4.49 -3.77
C LEU A 71 10.83 4.72 -5.26
N ALA A 72 9.75 4.17 -5.81
CA ALA A 72 9.37 4.35 -7.21
C ALA A 72 9.22 5.84 -7.58
N SER A 73 8.53 6.62 -6.74
CA SER A 73 8.35 8.07 -6.93
C SER A 73 9.68 8.83 -6.91
N SER A 74 10.64 8.38 -6.12
CA SER A 74 11.98 8.97 -6.04
C SER A 74 12.82 8.60 -7.26
N LEU A 75 12.79 7.33 -7.69
CA LEU A 75 13.50 6.86 -8.88
C LEU A 75 12.99 7.51 -10.16
N ALA A 76 11.67 7.74 -10.27
CA ALA A 76 11.06 8.43 -11.40
C ALA A 76 11.56 9.89 -11.58
N ARG A 77 12.19 10.48 -10.56
CA ARG A 77 12.78 11.83 -10.64
C ARG A 77 14.22 11.85 -11.17
N ILE A 78 14.88 10.70 -11.21
CA ILE A 78 16.31 10.62 -11.58
C ILE A 78 16.58 11.11 -13.00
N PRO A 79 15.79 10.77 -14.04
CA PRO A 79 16.03 11.29 -15.39
C PRO A 79 16.03 12.83 -15.44
N ALA A 80 15.00 13.47 -14.87
CA ALA A 80 14.90 14.92 -14.84
C ALA A 80 16.05 15.59 -14.04
N LEU A 81 16.48 14.98 -12.93
CA LEU A 81 17.63 15.44 -12.16
C LEU A 81 18.93 15.31 -12.96
N ARG A 82 19.08 14.25 -13.75
CA ARG A 82 20.23 14.06 -14.60
C ARG A 82 20.28 15.13 -15.69
N ASP A 83 19.16 15.39 -16.38
CA ASP A 83 19.04 16.42 -17.40
C ASP A 83 19.37 17.83 -16.84
N ASP A 84 18.89 18.13 -15.62
CA ASP A 84 19.20 19.37 -14.91
C ASP A 84 20.71 19.49 -14.61
N LEU A 85 21.36 18.39 -14.20
CA LEU A 85 22.80 18.35 -13.97
C LEU A 85 23.61 18.44 -15.27
N GLU A 86 23.13 17.84 -16.36
CA GLU A 86 23.76 17.94 -17.69
C GLU A 86 23.74 19.39 -18.22
N SER A 87 22.75 20.17 -17.82
CA SER A 87 22.61 21.58 -18.18
C SER A 87 23.60 22.51 -17.45
N LEU A 88 24.28 22.03 -16.39
CA LEU A 88 25.28 22.82 -15.67
C LEU A 88 26.59 22.91 -16.49
N PRO A 89 27.14 24.09 -16.71
CA PRO A 89 28.43 24.26 -17.39
C PRO A 89 29.60 23.92 -16.44
N GLY A 90 30.47 22.97 -16.79
CA GLY A 90 31.65 22.63 -15.98
C GLY A 90 31.33 21.72 -14.77
N GLY A 91 32.08 21.89 -13.67
CA GLY A 91 31.97 21.11 -12.45
C GLY A 91 32.91 19.92 -12.34
N GLY A 92 33.84 19.79 -13.30
CA GLY A 92 34.95 18.84 -13.27
C GLY A 92 34.55 17.36 -13.17
N ASP A 93 35.55 16.54 -12.85
CA ASP A 93 35.39 15.07 -12.77
C ASP A 93 34.36 14.62 -11.74
N MET A 94 34.16 15.42 -10.70
CA MET A 94 33.19 15.09 -9.68
C MET A 94 31.74 15.12 -10.19
N LEU A 95 31.38 16.18 -10.95
CA LEU A 95 30.03 16.30 -11.50
C LEU A 95 29.79 15.23 -12.58
N GLU A 96 30.81 14.98 -13.41
CA GLU A 96 30.76 13.92 -14.41
C GLU A 96 30.62 12.53 -13.77
N SER A 97 31.34 12.25 -12.69
CA SER A 97 31.18 11.01 -11.91
C SER A 97 29.78 10.88 -11.28
N ILE A 98 29.13 11.97 -10.91
CA ILE A 98 27.74 11.94 -10.42
C ILE A 98 26.80 11.60 -11.58
N ARG A 99 26.90 12.29 -12.71
CA ARG A 99 26.08 12.05 -13.91
C ARG A 99 26.19 10.61 -14.40
N SER A 100 27.39 10.09 -14.55
CA SER A 100 27.63 8.72 -15.06
C SER A 100 27.10 7.62 -14.15
N ARG A 101 26.97 7.88 -12.84
CA ARG A 101 26.40 6.93 -11.87
C ARG A 101 24.89 7.03 -11.71
N MET A 102 24.25 8.04 -12.28
CA MET A 102 22.79 8.14 -12.27
C MET A 102 22.21 7.21 -13.33
N GLY A 103 21.85 5.99 -12.90
CA GLY A 103 21.25 4.97 -13.76
C GLY A 103 19.82 5.28 -14.16
N CYS A 104 19.33 4.53 -15.14
CA CYS A 104 17.92 4.52 -15.53
C CYS A 104 17.21 3.36 -14.80
N PHE A 105 16.03 3.65 -14.25
CA PHE A 105 15.23 2.68 -13.47
C PHE A 105 13.80 2.58 -14.00
N ASP A 106 13.58 2.92 -15.27
CA ASP A 106 12.25 3.04 -15.87
C ASP A 106 11.47 1.73 -15.78
N GLU A 107 12.10 0.59 -16.02
CA GLU A 107 11.45 -0.73 -15.90
C GLU A 107 10.96 -1.01 -14.47
N LEU A 108 11.78 -0.69 -13.46
CA LEU A 108 11.41 -0.87 -12.06
C LEU A 108 10.30 0.10 -11.64
N VAL A 109 10.40 1.35 -12.07
CA VAL A 109 9.37 2.38 -11.83
C VAL A 109 8.05 1.95 -12.44
N ASP A 110 8.05 1.55 -13.71
CA ASP A 110 6.87 1.08 -14.43
C ASP A 110 6.26 -0.17 -13.75
N LEU A 111 7.08 -1.14 -13.37
CA LEU A 111 6.64 -2.33 -12.64
C LEU A 111 5.91 -1.95 -11.34
N LEU A 112 6.52 -1.10 -10.52
CA LEU A 112 5.96 -0.70 -9.23
C LEU A 112 4.69 0.14 -9.39
N GLN A 113 4.63 1.03 -10.36
CA GLN A 113 3.46 1.86 -10.66
C GLN A 113 2.27 1.05 -11.20
N ARG A 114 2.54 0.02 -12.01
CA ARG A 114 1.50 -0.89 -12.49
C ARG A 114 1.01 -1.84 -11.40
N ALA A 115 1.93 -2.32 -10.54
CA ALA A 115 1.60 -3.31 -9.54
C ALA A 115 0.90 -2.74 -8.31
N LEU A 116 1.29 -1.54 -7.85
CA LEU A 116 0.82 -0.98 -6.60
C LEU A 116 -0.31 0.03 -6.79
N VAL A 117 -1.23 0.08 -5.82
CA VAL A 117 -2.24 1.15 -5.74
C VAL A 117 -1.57 2.49 -5.38
N ASP A 118 -2.21 3.63 -5.68
CA ASP A 118 -1.64 4.97 -5.45
C ASP A 118 -1.45 5.27 -3.96
N GLU A 119 -2.36 4.82 -3.11
CA GLU A 119 -2.33 4.99 -1.65
C GLU A 119 -2.42 3.64 -0.95
N PRO A 120 -1.31 2.88 -0.85
CA PRO A 120 -1.35 1.57 -0.22
C PRO A 120 -1.63 1.69 1.29
N PRO A 121 -2.25 0.67 1.90
CA PRO A 121 -2.45 0.60 3.34
C PRO A 121 -1.10 0.58 4.09
N VAL A 122 -1.14 0.85 5.39
CA VAL A 122 0.08 0.88 6.22
C VAL A 122 0.63 -0.52 6.42
N THR A 123 -0.25 -1.51 6.61
CA THR A 123 0.13 -2.89 6.89
C THR A 123 -0.27 -3.83 5.75
N ILE A 124 0.56 -4.83 5.50
CA ILE A 124 0.27 -5.88 4.49
C ILE A 124 -1.00 -6.65 4.85
N LYS A 125 -1.30 -6.78 6.15
CA LYS A 125 -2.49 -7.52 6.65
C LYS A 125 -3.83 -6.90 6.25
N GLU A 126 -3.85 -5.62 5.94
CA GLU A 126 -5.06 -4.92 5.47
C GLU A 126 -5.47 -5.35 4.05
N GLY A 127 -4.55 -5.93 3.27
CA GLY A 127 -4.79 -6.25 1.86
C GLY A 127 -4.89 -4.99 0.98
N GLY A 128 -5.34 -5.16 -0.27
CA GLY A 128 -5.58 -4.03 -1.17
C GLY A 128 -4.33 -3.29 -1.65
N ILE A 129 -3.17 -3.94 -1.63
CA ILE A 129 -1.88 -3.37 -2.03
C ILE A 129 -1.71 -3.38 -3.54
N ILE A 130 -2.11 -4.48 -4.17
CA ILE A 130 -1.95 -4.69 -5.60
C ILE A 130 -3.09 -4.01 -6.36
N ARG A 131 -2.74 -3.30 -7.44
CA ARG A 131 -3.70 -2.61 -8.30
C ARG A 131 -4.61 -3.61 -9.02
N GLU A 132 -5.87 -3.24 -9.19
CA GLU A 132 -6.81 -4.01 -9.99
C GLU A 132 -6.34 -4.04 -11.46
N GLY A 133 -6.46 -5.20 -12.10
CA GLY A 133 -5.98 -5.43 -13.46
C GLY A 133 -4.51 -5.86 -13.56
N TYR A 134 -3.76 -5.87 -12.45
CA TYR A 134 -2.35 -6.29 -12.48
C TYR A 134 -2.20 -7.82 -12.48
N HIS A 135 -3.03 -8.54 -11.73
CA HIS A 135 -2.94 -10.00 -11.63
C HIS A 135 -4.34 -10.63 -11.74
N ALA A 136 -4.62 -11.27 -12.87
CA ALA A 136 -5.94 -11.83 -13.20
C ALA A 136 -6.50 -12.77 -12.10
N GLY A 137 -5.68 -13.68 -11.57
CA GLY A 137 -6.13 -14.61 -10.51
C GLY A 137 -6.49 -13.89 -9.19
N LEU A 138 -5.83 -12.77 -8.87
CA LEU A 138 -6.20 -11.96 -7.71
C LEU A 138 -7.52 -11.22 -7.95
N ASP A 139 -7.74 -10.73 -9.15
CA ASP A 139 -8.96 -10.03 -9.52
C ASP A 139 -10.15 -10.98 -9.53
N GLU A 140 -9.99 -12.23 -10.01
CA GLU A 140 -11.01 -13.27 -9.90
C GLU A 140 -11.41 -13.56 -8.44
N LEU A 141 -10.43 -13.68 -7.53
CA LEU A 141 -10.69 -13.88 -6.11
C LEU A 141 -11.41 -12.68 -5.47
N ARG A 142 -11.04 -11.46 -5.85
CA ARG A 142 -11.72 -10.23 -5.40
C ARG A 142 -13.16 -10.17 -5.87
N LEU A 143 -13.41 -10.55 -7.12
CA LEU A 143 -14.77 -10.66 -7.66
C LEU A 143 -15.58 -11.69 -6.89
N ALA A 144 -15.05 -12.89 -6.67
CA ALA A 144 -15.73 -13.94 -5.90
C ALA A 144 -16.07 -13.47 -4.47
N SER A 145 -15.15 -12.78 -3.79
CA SER A 145 -15.40 -12.21 -2.46
C SER A 145 -16.49 -11.11 -2.49
N ARG A 146 -16.48 -10.24 -3.49
CA ARG A 146 -17.49 -9.19 -3.68
C ARG A 146 -18.85 -9.77 -3.98
N ASP A 147 -18.90 -10.70 -4.93
CA ASP A 147 -20.16 -11.37 -5.33
C ASP A 147 -20.76 -12.14 -4.16
N GLY A 148 -19.92 -12.75 -3.30
CA GLY A 148 -20.36 -13.38 -2.07
C GLY A 148 -21.05 -12.41 -1.09
N LYS A 149 -20.53 -11.19 -0.94
CA LYS A 149 -21.14 -10.15 -0.10
C LYS A 149 -22.49 -9.65 -0.67
N GLU A 150 -22.57 -9.47 -1.98
CA GLU A 150 -23.84 -9.15 -2.64
C GLU A 150 -24.87 -10.28 -2.47
N TRP A 151 -24.42 -11.52 -2.55
CA TRP A 151 -25.28 -12.68 -2.37
C TRP A 151 -25.82 -12.77 -0.91
N LEU A 152 -24.99 -12.45 0.09
CA LEU A 152 -25.45 -12.31 1.49
C LEU A 152 -26.57 -11.26 1.63
N ALA A 153 -26.42 -10.12 0.98
CA ALA A 153 -27.45 -9.09 0.99
C ALA A 153 -28.77 -9.57 0.32
N ARG A 154 -28.65 -10.27 -0.80
CA ARG A 154 -29.80 -10.88 -1.50
C ARG A 154 -30.44 -12.00 -0.63
N LEU A 155 -29.64 -12.81 0.02
CA LEU A 155 -30.14 -13.85 0.94
C LEU A 155 -30.88 -13.22 2.11
N GLN A 156 -30.36 -12.14 2.70
CA GLN A 156 -31.04 -11.42 3.78
C GLN A 156 -32.42 -10.91 3.34
N GLU A 157 -32.49 -10.32 2.15
CA GLU A 157 -33.74 -9.81 1.59
C GLU A 157 -34.74 -10.95 1.28
N LYS A 158 -34.24 -12.05 0.70
CA LYS A 158 -35.03 -13.29 0.45
C LYS A 158 -35.62 -13.84 1.74
N GLU A 159 -34.79 -13.95 2.78
CA GLU A 159 -35.22 -14.48 4.07
C GLU A 159 -36.18 -13.56 4.81
N ARG A 160 -36.03 -12.24 4.71
CA ARG A 160 -37.02 -11.27 5.23
C ARG A 160 -38.37 -11.44 4.57
N LYS A 161 -38.41 -11.55 3.24
CA LYS A 161 -39.67 -11.78 2.49
C LYS A 161 -40.28 -13.12 2.81
N ARG A 162 -39.49 -14.20 2.97
CA ARG A 162 -39.96 -15.53 3.24
C ARG A 162 -40.55 -15.68 4.67
N THR A 163 -39.90 -15.03 5.66
CA THR A 163 -40.27 -15.12 7.06
C THR A 163 -41.24 -14.04 7.52
N GLY A 164 -41.38 -12.94 6.78
CA GLY A 164 -42.12 -11.74 7.20
C GLY A 164 -41.43 -10.97 8.33
N ILE A 165 -40.17 -11.26 8.64
CA ILE A 165 -39.41 -10.64 9.75
C ILE A 165 -38.52 -9.51 9.17
N ASP A 166 -39.00 -8.29 9.15
CA ASP A 166 -38.26 -7.13 8.63
C ASP A 166 -36.98 -6.82 9.42
N SER A 167 -36.97 -7.14 10.71
CA SER A 167 -35.82 -6.94 11.60
C SER A 167 -34.69 -7.96 11.44
N LEU A 168 -34.91 -9.02 10.64
CA LEU A 168 -33.92 -10.05 10.36
C LEU A 168 -32.64 -9.44 9.75
N LYS A 169 -31.49 -9.81 10.30
CA LYS A 169 -30.18 -9.36 9.82
C LYS A 169 -29.22 -10.54 9.72
N ILE A 170 -28.46 -10.59 8.63
CA ILE A 170 -27.31 -11.48 8.54
C ILE A 170 -26.08 -10.72 9.02
N ARG A 171 -25.33 -11.30 9.95
CA ARG A 171 -24.13 -10.71 10.56
C ARG A 171 -23.03 -11.75 10.64
N PHE A 172 -21.79 -11.27 10.83
CA PHE A 172 -20.60 -12.08 11.02
C PHE A 172 -20.07 -11.98 12.45
N ASN A 173 -19.60 -13.10 12.98
CA ASN A 173 -18.89 -13.20 14.25
C ASN A 173 -17.70 -14.16 14.11
N ASN A 174 -16.54 -13.79 14.64
CA ASN A 174 -15.31 -14.58 14.51
C ASN A 174 -15.41 -15.99 15.13
N VAL A 175 -16.36 -16.25 16.03
CA VAL A 175 -16.54 -17.55 16.70
C VAL A 175 -17.50 -18.46 15.93
N PHE A 176 -18.58 -17.89 15.39
CA PHE A 176 -19.68 -18.66 14.79
C PHE A 176 -19.77 -18.51 13.26
N GLY A 177 -19.00 -17.57 12.68
CA GLY A 177 -19.10 -17.21 11.28
C GLY A 177 -20.33 -16.35 10.99
N TYR A 178 -20.93 -16.51 9.81
CA TYR A 178 -22.17 -15.82 9.45
C TYR A 178 -23.39 -16.45 10.16
N TYR A 179 -24.27 -15.60 10.66
CA TYR A 179 -25.49 -15.99 11.35
C TYR A 179 -26.65 -15.04 11.05
N ILE A 180 -27.86 -15.55 11.19
CA ILE A 180 -29.11 -14.80 11.09
C ILE A 180 -29.51 -14.38 12.51
N GLU A 181 -29.66 -13.08 12.74
CA GLU A 181 -30.12 -12.52 14.00
C GLU A 181 -31.59 -12.15 13.90
N VAL A 182 -32.41 -12.71 14.82
CA VAL A 182 -33.82 -12.43 14.94
C VAL A 182 -34.11 -11.93 16.34
N SER A 183 -34.88 -10.85 16.50
CA SER A 183 -35.30 -10.32 17.79
C SER A 183 -36.30 -11.24 18.48
N ASN A 184 -36.32 -11.21 19.82
CA ASN A 184 -37.21 -12.05 20.62
C ASN A 184 -38.72 -11.91 20.28
N SER A 185 -39.11 -10.72 19.77
CA SER A 185 -40.49 -10.45 19.36
C SER A 185 -40.98 -11.29 18.16
N PHE A 186 -40.05 -11.90 17.41
CA PHE A 186 -40.35 -12.67 16.20
C PHE A 186 -39.87 -14.12 16.26
N LYS A 187 -39.48 -14.61 17.45
CA LYS A 187 -38.94 -15.97 17.60
C LYS A 187 -39.92 -17.08 17.17
N ASP A 188 -41.22 -16.85 17.36
CA ASP A 188 -42.30 -17.81 17.04
C ASP A 188 -42.60 -17.84 15.51
N GLN A 189 -42.05 -16.90 14.74
CA GLN A 189 -42.15 -16.84 13.28
C GLN A 189 -40.94 -17.45 12.57
N VAL A 190 -39.95 -17.91 13.35
CA VAL A 190 -38.72 -18.50 12.79
C VAL A 190 -39.05 -19.88 12.22
N PRO A 191 -38.69 -20.20 10.96
CA PRO A 191 -38.93 -21.51 10.37
C PRO A 191 -38.15 -22.61 11.06
N ASP A 192 -38.70 -23.83 11.08
CA ASP A 192 -38.05 -25.04 11.64
C ASP A 192 -36.73 -25.39 10.94
N THR A 193 -36.49 -24.86 9.72
CA THR A 193 -35.24 -25.03 8.97
C THR A 193 -34.08 -24.25 9.56
N TYR A 194 -34.31 -23.33 10.48
CA TYR A 194 -33.28 -22.56 11.14
C TYR A 194 -32.72 -23.31 12.33
N ILE A 195 -31.41 -23.50 12.36
CA ILE A 195 -30.71 -24.14 13.48
C ILE A 195 -30.26 -23.06 14.45
N ARG A 196 -30.83 -23.07 15.66
CA ARG A 196 -30.46 -22.13 16.72
C ARG A 196 -29.03 -22.40 17.20
N LYS A 197 -28.20 -21.37 17.26
CA LYS A 197 -26.82 -21.45 17.77
C LYS A 197 -26.62 -20.75 19.08
N GLN A 198 -27.29 -19.60 19.28
CA GLN A 198 -27.14 -18.83 20.51
C GLN A 198 -28.39 -18.04 20.83
N THR A 199 -28.73 -18.00 22.13
CA THR A 199 -29.76 -17.12 22.69
C THR A 199 -29.08 -15.90 23.33
N LEU A 200 -29.59 -14.73 23.03
CA LEU A 200 -29.13 -13.43 23.58
C LEU A 200 -30.28 -12.82 24.40
N VAL A 201 -29.97 -11.77 25.16
CA VAL A 201 -30.97 -11.01 25.93
C VAL A 201 -32.07 -10.44 25.02
N ASN A 202 -31.71 -9.94 23.84
CA ASN A 202 -32.63 -9.23 22.95
C ASN A 202 -32.99 -9.99 21.66
N GLY A 203 -32.53 -11.22 21.48
CA GLY A 203 -32.74 -11.98 20.25
C GLY A 203 -32.08 -13.33 20.25
N GLU A 204 -32.25 -14.06 19.17
CA GLU A 204 -31.61 -15.35 18.94
C GLU A 204 -30.82 -15.37 17.64
N ARG A 205 -29.80 -16.20 17.61
CA ARG A 205 -28.92 -16.38 16.46
C ARG A 205 -29.11 -17.76 15.85
N TYR A 206 -29.29 -17.77 14.55
CA TYR A 206 -29.58 -18.97 13.79
C TYR A 206 -28.59 -19.13 12.63
N ILE A 207 -28.49 -20.35 12.15
CA ILE A 207 -27.80 -20.68 10.91
C ILE A 207 -28.72 -21.49 10.00
N THR A 208 -28.48 -21.42 8.70
CA THR A 208 -29.08 -22.30 7.69
C THR A 208 -27.97 -23.00 6.90
N GLN A 209 -28.30 -24.11 6.23
CA GLN A 209 -27.31 -24.81 5.40
C GLN A 209 -26.85 -23.90 4.26
N GLU A 210 -27.77 -23.19 3.58
CA GLU A 210 -27.46 -22.25 2.51
C GLU A 210 -26.48 -21.15 2.96
N LEU A 211 -26.62 -20.65 4.20
CA LEU A 211 -25.69 -19.64 4.76
C LEU A 211 -24.31 -20.23 5.06
N LYS A 212 -24.24 -21.49 5.48
CA LYS A 212 -22.99 -22.18 5.76
C LYS A 212 -22.18 -22.49 4.52
N ASP A 213 -22.84 -22.94 3.46
CA ASP A 213 -22.20 -23.23 2.18
C ASP A 213 -21.59 -21.94 1.60
N LEU A 214 -22.33 -20.85 1.64
CA LEU A 214 -21.84 -19.53 1.21
C LEU A 214 -20.69 -19.02 2.08
N GLU A 215 -20.77 -19.18 3.40
CA GLU A 215 -19.69 -18.81 4.32
C GLU A 215 -18.37 -19.44 3.92
N HIS A 216 -18.40 -20.74 3.60
CA HIS A 216 -17.22 -21.45 3.16
C HIS A 216 -16.59 -20.83 1.91
N ASP A 217 -17.41 -20.48 0.92
CA ASP A 217 -16.93 -19.88 -0.34
C ASP A 217 -16.36 -18.49 -0.13
N ILE A 218 -17.04 -17.63 0.65
CA ILE A 218 -16.58 -16.26 0.93
C ILE A 218 -15.27 -16.28 1.73
N LEU A 219 -15.21 -17.04 2.84
CA LEU A 219 -14.03 -17.04 3.70
C LEU A 219 -12.82 -17.65 2.98
N SER A 220 -13.03 -18.70 2.17
CA SER A 220 -11.94 -19.25 1.36
C SER A 220 -11.40 -18.27 0.32
N ALA A 221 -12.26 -17.46 -0.30
CA ALA A 221 -11.84 -16.41 -1.23
C ALA A 221 -11.11 -15.26 -0.51
N GLU A 222 -11.62 -14.79 0.64
CA GLU A 222 -10.98 -13.71 1.43
C GLU A 222 -9.59 -14.10 1.94
N ASP A 223 -9.40 -15.33 2.41
CA ASP A 223 -8.09 -15.81 2.89
C ASP A 223 -7.07 -15.97 1.75
N ARG A 224 -7.53 -16.27 0.54
CA ARG A 224 -6.66 -16.36 -0.65
C ARG A 224 -6.30 -15.00 -1.25
N VAL A 225 -7.04 -13.96 -0.94
CA VAL A 225 -6.79 -12.56 -1.38
C VAL A 225 -5.76 -11.86 -0.48
N LYS A 226 -5.62 -12.25 0.76
CA LYS A 226 -4.63 -11.69 1.71
C LYS A 226 -3.23 -12.22 1.45
#